data_f1222820ce616b2a6e5487204fdf0d39
#
_entry.id   f1222820ce616b2a6e5487204fdf0d39
#
_cell.length_a   1.000
_cell.length_b   1.000
_cell.length_c   1.000
_cell.angle_alpha   90.00
_cell.angle_beta   90.00
_cell.angle_gamma   90.00
#
_symmetry.space_group_name_H-M   'P 1'
#
loop_
_entity.id
_entity.type
_entity.pdbx_description
1 polymer ?
#
loop_
_entity_poly.entity_id
_entity_poly.type
_entity_poly.pdbx_seq_one_letter_code
_entity_poly.pdbx_strand_id
1 'polypeptide(L)'
;RISKIDGTRKYLFQLEDGNVIESVLMRYHHGNSVCISSQVGCRMGCRFCASTIGGLTRCLKPSEMLDQIYRIQADTGERVANVVVMGTGEPMDNYDNLVRFVRILTDENGLGISQRNVTVSTCGIVPKMYDLAEEKLQITLALSLHAPNDEKRQELMPIANKYSMDEVLDACRNYFDKTGRRITFEYSLVAGVNDSEEDARQLAGRIKGINCHVNLIPVNPIKERSYVRSTRQAVENFKIKLEKYGINVTIRREMGSDI
;
A
#
# COMPACT_ATOMS: atom_id res chain seq x y z
N ARG A 1 -16.58 9.75 9.20
CA ARG A 1 -16.15 11.15 9.26
C ARG A 1 -15.91 11.68 7.86
N ILE A 2 -16.11 13.00 7.68
CA ILE A 2 -15.90 13.66 6.39
C ILE A 2 -14.93 14.83 6.61
N SER A 3 -13.84 14.85 5.85
CA SER A 3 -12.89 15.96 5.86
C SER A 3 -13.54 17.24 5.33
N LYS A 4 -13.35 18.34 6.05
CA LYS A 4 -13.77 19.67 5.64
C LYS A 4 -12.79 20.31 4.64
N ILE A 5 -11.57 19.75 4.56
CA ILE A 5 -10.49 20.28 3.72
C ILE A 5 -10.62 19.80 2.28
N ASP A 6 -10.88 18.51 2.09
CA ASP A 6 -10.79 17.87 0.77
C ASP A 6 -11.93 16.88 0.45
N GLY A 7 -12.91 16.74 1.37
CA GLY A 7 -14.06 15.86 1.18
C GLY A 7 -13.75 14.37 1.31
N THR A 8 -12.54 13.99 1.74
CA THR A 8 -12.19 12.61 2.06
C THR A 8 -13.15 12.06 3.12
N ARG A 9 -13.60 10.83 2.93
CA ARG A 9 -14.50 10.16 3.90
C ARG A 9 -13.81 8.95 4.51
N LYS A 10 -13.74 8.91 5.82
CA LYS A 10 -13.30 7.76 6.60
C LYS A 10 -14.52 7.01 7.12
N TYR A 11 -14.57 5.72 6.84
CA TYR A 11 -15.61 4.79 7.25
C TYR A 11 -15.06 3.80 8.27
N LEU A 12 -15.89 3.48 9.26
CA LEU A 12 -15.71 2.35 10.15
C LEU A 12 -16.87 1.39 9.89
N PHE A 13 -16.55 0.17 9.52
CA PHE A 13 -17.51 -0.89 9.27
C PHE A 13 -17.45 -1.93 10.38
N GLN A 14 -18.56 -2.15 11.05
CA GLN A 14 -18.70 -3.25 11.98
C GLN A 14 -19.09 -4.51 11.22
N LEU A 15 -18.32 -5.57 11.42
CA LEU A 15 -18.53 -6.88 10.83
C LEU A 15 -19.54 -7.68 11.67
N GLU A 16 -20.07 -8.78 11.13
CA GLU A 16 -21.05 -9.65 11.80
C GLU A 16 -20.57 -10.19 13.16
N ASP A 17 -19.27 -10.41 13.29
CA ASP A 17 -18.61 -10.90 14.51
C ASP A 17 -18.27 -9.79 15.52
N GLY A 18 -18.68 -8.55 15.24
CA GLY A 18 -18.43 -7.37 16.09
C GLY A 18 -17.08 -6.69 15.86
N ASN A 19 -16.17 -7.27 15.08
CA ASN A 19 -14.94 -6.61 14.71
C ASN A 19 -15.18 -5.36 13.86
N VAL A 20 -14.25 -4.42 13.89
CA VAL A 20 -14.35 -3.16 13.15
C VAL A 20 -13.17 -3.01 12.20
N ILE A 21 -13.44 -2.61 10.98
CA ILE A 21 -12.44 -2.30 9.96
C ILE A 21 -12.61 -0.87 9.43
N GLU A 22 -11.55 -0.32 8.87
CA GLU A 22 -11.53 1.03 8.31
C GLU A 22 -11.45 1.00 6.78
N SER A 23 -12.14 1.92 6.13
CA SER A 23 -11.99 2.23 4.72
C SER A 23 -11.99 3.73 4.50
N VAL A 24 -11.34 4.17 3.43
CA VAL A 24 -11.24 5.61 3.11
C VAL A 24 -11.63 5.84 1.65
N LEU A 25 -12.60 6.74 1.44
CA LEU A 25 -12.95 7.26 0.13
C LEU A 25 -12.21 8.58 -0.12
N MET A 26 -11.44 8.60 -1.18
CA MET A 26 -10.70 9.78 -1.65
C MET A 26 -11.21 10.20 -3.02
N ARG A 27 -11.50 11.49 -3.18
CA ARG A 27 -11.97 12.05 -4.45
C ARG A 27 -10.82 12.67 -5.21
N TYR A 28 -10.61 12.19 -6.42
CA TYR A 28 -9.64 12.74 -7.36
C TYR A 28 -10.35 13.18 -8.65
N HIS A 29 -9.75 14.10 -9.40
CA HIS A 29 -10.28 14.53 -10.71
C HIS A 29 -10.40 13.38 -11.73
N HIS A 30 -9.61 12.31 -11.55
CA HIS A 30 -9.63 11.11 -12.40
C HIS A 30 -10.57 10.01 -11.88
N GLY A 31 -11.37 10.29 -10.86
CA GLY A 31 -12.35 9.37 -10.28
C GLY A 31 -12.12 9.07 -8.81
N ASN A 32 -13.13 8.50 -8.18
CA ASN A 32 -13.11 8.14 -6.78
C ASN A 32 -12.23 6.91 -6.55
N SER A 33 -11.37 6.99 -5.55
CA SER A 33 -10.52 5.90 -5.10
C SER A 33 -10.94 5.46 -3.70
N VAL A 34 -11.05 4.16 -3.49
CA VAL A 34 -11.33 3.59 -2.16
C VAL A 34 -10.12 2.79 -1.68
N CYS A 35 -9.65 3.13 -0.49
CA CYS A 35 -8.69 2.32 0.25
C CYS A 35 -9.46 1.36 1.14
N ILE A 36 -9.26 0.05 0.97
CA ILE A 36 -9.95 -1.00 1.71
C ILE A 36 -9.00 -1.79 2.60
N SER A 37 -9.55 -2.36 3.67
CA SER A 37 -8.88 -3.31 4.55
C SER A 37 -9.01 -4.73 4.02
N SER A 38 -8.01 -5.57 4.29
CA SER A 38 -7.96 -6.99 3.91
C SER A 38 -7.98 -7.94 5.10
N GLN A 39 -7.73 -7.43 6.31
CA GLN A 39 -7.71 -8.21 7.56
C GLN A 39 -8.27 -7.37 8.70
N VAL A 40 -8.61 -8.02 9.80
CA VAL A 40 -8.84 -7.39 11.10
C VAL A 40 -7.53 -7.44 11.86
N GLY A 41 -6.86 -6.29 11.98
CA GLY A 41 -5.47 -6.22 12.48
C GLY A 41 -4.44 -6.70 11.46
N CYS A 42 -3.19 -6.82 11.89
CA CYS A 42 -2.07 -7.27 11.04
C CYS A 42 -0.94 -7.84 11.90
N ARG A 43 -0.39 -9.00 11.52
CA ARG A 43 0.69 -9.65 12.25
C ARG A 43 2.10 -9.31 11.76
N MET A 44 2.25 -8.47 10.72
CA MET A 44 3.55 -8.20 10.11
C MET A 44 4.50 -7.40 11.01
N GLY A 45 3.96 -6.66 12.00
CA GLY A 45 4.76 -5.98 13.01
C GLY A 45 5.55 -4.75 12.52
N CYS A 46 5.21 -4.18 11.35
CA CYS A 46 5.86 -2.97 10.85
C CYS A 46 5.82 -1.86 11.90
N ARG A 47 6.99 -1.34 12.28
CA ARG A 47 7.13 -0.49 13.48
C ARG A 47 6.52 0.90 13.35
N PHE A 48 6.26 1.36 12.15
CA PHE A 48 5.60 2.65 11.86
C PHE A 48 4.08 2.53 11.63
N CYS A 49 3.51 1.32 11.68
CA CYS A 49 2.12 1.06 11.28
C CYS A 49 1.23 0.80 12.50
N ALA A 50 0.13 1.56 12.59
CA ALA A 50 -0.87 1.39 13.65
C ALA A 50 -1.62 0.05 13.57
N SER A 51 -1.83 -0.48 12.37
CA SER A 51 -2.57 -1.74 12.14
C SER A 51 -1.93 -2.96 12.80
N THR A 52 -0.66 -2.86 13.21
CA THR A 52 0.09 -3.99 13.81
C THR A 52 0.04 -4.01 15.33
N ILE A 53 -0.49 -2.98 15.99
CA ILE A 53 -0.45 -2.81 17.46
C ILE A 53 -1.21 -3.92 18.17
N GLY A 54 -2.39 -4.28 17.67
CA GLY A 54 -3.23 -5.34 18.25
C GLY A 54 -2.97 -6.74 17.65
N GLY A 55 -1.99 -6.89 16.76
CA GLY A 55 -1.77 -8.14 16.04
C GLY A 55 -2.88 -8.46 15.03
N LEU A 56 -2.96 -9.69 14.58
CA LEU A 56 -3.97 -10.19 13.64
C LEU A 56 -5.08 -10.91 14.40
N THR A 57 -6.31 -10.49 14.19
CA THR A 57 -7.50 -11.21 14.66
C THR A 57 -7.93 -12.25 13.63
N ARG A 58 -8.18 -11.85 12.39
CA ARG A 58 -8.53 -12.74 11.28
C ARG A 58 -8.41 -12.09 9.91
N CYS A 59 -8.40 -12.92 8.90
CA CYS A 59 -8.53 -12.50 7.50
C CYS A 59 -9.97 -12.12 7.17
N LEU A 60 -10.16 -11.16 6.25
CA LEU A 60 -11.47 -10.83 5.69
C LEU A 60 -11.84 -11.82 4.57
N LYS A 61 -13.12 -12.15 4.49
CA LYS A 61 -13.69 -12.88 3.35
C LYS A 61 -13.74 -11.96 2.11
N PRO A 62 -13.77 -12.52 0.89
CA PRO A 62 -13.95 -11.71 -0.32
C PRO A 62 -15.20 -10.82 -0.26
N SER A 63 -16.30 -11.33 0.29
CA SER A 63 -17.54 -10.57 0.50
C SER A 63 -17.36 -9.36 1.41
N GLU A 64 -16.59 -9.49 2.48
CA GLU A 64 -16.32 -8.40 3.42
C GLU A 64 -15.41 -7.33 2.81
N MET A 65 -14.49 -7.72 1.92
CA MET A 65 -13.68 -6.75 1.16
C MET A 65 -14.54 -6.01 0.11
N LEU A 66 -15.42 -6.71 -0.61
CA LEU A 66 -16.35 -6.12 -1.58
C LEU A 66 -17.37 -5.22 -0.92
N ASP A 67 -17.90 -5.61 0.24
CA ASP A 67 -18.96 -4.88 0.93
C ASP A 67 -18.51 -3.47 1.36
N GLN A 68 -17.22 -3.27 1.64
CA GLN A 68 -16.65 -1.95 1.89
C GLN A 68 -16.92 -1.01 0.71
N ILE A 69 -16.75 -1.50 -0.53
CA ILE A 69 -16.96 -0.71 -1.75
C ILE A 69 -18.45 -0.50 -2.01
N TYR A 70 -19.24 -1.56 -1.91
CA TYR A 70 -20.69 -1.47 -2.12
C TYR A 70 -21.37 -0.48 -1.16
N ARG A 71 -21.00 -0.54 0.12
CA ARG A 71 -21.56 0.38 1.13
C ARG A 71 -21.14 1.82 0.92
N ILE A 72 -19.91 2.05 0.51
CA ILE A 72 -19.42 3.40 0.16
C ILE A 72 -20.17 3.95 -1.04
N GLN A 73 -20.39 3.15 -2.08
CA GLN A 73 -21.19 3.56 -3.24
C GLN A 73 -22.66 3.83 -2.86
N ALA A 74 -23.24 3.00 -2.01
CA ALA A 74 -24.61 3.19 -1.53
C ALA A 74 -24.77 4.48 -0.69
N ASP A 75 -23.79 4.78 0.18
CA ASP A 75 -23.79 6.00 1.01
C ASP A 75 -23.62 7.28 0.20
N THR A 76 -22.83 7.21 -0.86
CA THR A 76 -22.45 8.42 -1.61
C THR A 76 -23.26 8.61 -2.89
N GLY A 77 -23.84 7.56 -3.44
CA GLY A 77 -24.42 7.55 -4.79
C GLY A 77 -23.36 7.67 -5.91
N GLU A 78 -22.07 7.59 -5.56
CA GLU A 78 -20.95 7.82 -6.48
C GLU A 78 -20.28 6.50 -6.85
N ARG A 79 -19.89 6.37 -8.13
CA ARG A 79 -19.13 5.22 -8.60
C ARG A 79 -17.68 5.26 -8.06
N VAL A 80 -17.21 4.13 -7.60
CA VAL A 80 -15.78 3.90 -7.30
C VAL A 80 -15.08 3.49 -8.59
N ALA A 81 -14.02 4.21 -8.95
CA ALA A 81 -13.24 3.96 -10.15
C ALA A 81 -11.92 3.20 -9.88
N ASN A 82 -11.34 3.43 -8.71
CA ASN A 82 -10.06 2.85 -8.32
C ASN A 82 -10.15 2.21 -6.93
N VAL A 83 -9.46 1.09 -6.74
CA VAL A 83 -9.41 0.39 -5.46
C VAL A 83 -7.95 0.14 -5.08
N VAL A 84 -7.58 0.55 -3.87
CA VAL A 84 -6.25 0.26 -3.30
C VAL A 84 -6.42 -0.60 -2.05
N VAL A 85 -5.80 -1.76 -2.04
CA VAL A 85 -5.79 -2.67 -0.89
C VAL A 85 -4.60 -2.30 -0.02
N MET A 86 -4.74 -1.20 0.72
CA MET A 86 -3.71 -0.55 1.53
C MET A 86 -4.22 -0.13 2.92
N GLY A 87 -5.40 -0.60 3.32
CA GLY A 87 -5.96 -0.39 4.64
C GLY A 87 -5.34 -1.33 5.68
N THR A 88 -6.13 -1.77 6.64
CA THR A 88 -5.67 -2.69 7.67
C THR A 88 -5.42 -4.08 7.09
N GLY A 89 -4.25 -4.64 7.39
CA GLY A 89 -3.86 -5.99 7.03
C GLY A 89 -2.73 -6.08 6.00
N GLU A 90 -2.20 -7.30 5.84
CA GLU A 90 -1.28 -7.69 4.77
C GLU A 90 -2.07 -8.54 3.76
N PRO A 91 -2.34 -8.02 2.54
CA PRO A 91 -3.16 -8.74 1.57
C PRO A 91 -2.60 -10.11 1.17
N MET A 92 -1.27 -10.25 1.08
CA MET A 92 -0.63 -11.52 0.72
C MET A 92 -0.72 -12.57 1.84
N ASP A 93 -0.97 -12.16 3.07
CA ASP A 93 -1.26 -13.05 4.19
C ASP A 93 -2.73 -13.55 4.17
N ASN A 94 -3.54 -12.95 3.29
CA ASN A 94 -4.92 -13.34 2.98
C ASN A 94 -5.07 -13.69 1.48
N TYR A 95 -4.12 -14.40 0.92
CA TYR A 95 -3.87 -14.53 -0.51
C TYR A 95 -5.06 -15.08 -1.31
N ASP A 96 -5.62 -16.23 -0.91
CA ASP A 96 -6.69 -16.87 -1.68
C ASP A 96 -7.96 -15.99 -1.74
N ASN A 97 -8.30 -15.37 -0.61
CA ASN A 97 -9.41 -14.42 -0.55
C ASN A 97 -9.13 -13.15 -1.35
N LEU A 98 -7.89 -12.67 -1.33
CA LEU A 98 -7.47 -11.52 -2.12
C LEU A 98 -7.66 -11.78 -3.62
N VAL A 99 -7.15 -12.90 -4.13
CA VAL A 99 -7.26 -13.25 -5.55
C VAL A 99 -8.73 -13.39 -5.96
N ARG A 100 -9.52 -14.09 -5.14
CA ARG A 100 -10.96 -14.23 -5.37
C ARG A 100 -11.68 -12.89 -5.36
N PHE A 101 -11.34 -12.01 -4.39
CA PHE A 101 -11.87 -10.64 -4.34
C PHE A 101 -11.56 -9.86 -5.63
N VAL A 102 -10.31 -9.88 -6.10
CA VAL A 102 -9.92 -9.15 -7.32
C VAL A 102 -10.69 -9.67 -8.53
N ARG A 103 -10.84 -10.99 -8.68
CA ARG A 103 -11.59 -11.58 -9.78
C ARG A 103 -13.06 -11.16 -9.80
N ILE A 104 -13.72 -11.17 -8.63
CA ILE A 104 -15.13 -10.75 -8.51
C ILE A 104 -15.27 -9.23 -8.75
N LEU A 105 -14.36 -8.42 -8.17
CA LEU A 105 -14.36 -6.97 -8.30
C LEU A 105 -14.26 -6.52 -9.76
N THR A 106 -13.50 -7.25 -10.55
CA THR A 106 -13.19 -6.92 -11.95
C THR A 106 -14.06 -7.66 -12.96
N ASP A 107 -14.96 -8.51 -12.50
CA ASP A 107 -15.92 -9.22 -13.36
C ASP A 107 -16.91 -8.23 -13.98
N GLU A 108 -17.19 -8.39 -15.28
CA GLU A 108 -18.08 -7.52 -16.04
C GLU A 108 -19.54 -7.57 -15.54
N ASN A 109 -19.95 -8.70 -14.96
CA ASN A 109 -21.28 -8.87 -14.37
C ASN A 109 -21.38 -8.33 -12.92
N GLY A 110 -20.27 -7.85 -12.37
CA GLY A 110 -20.18 -7.24 -11.03
C GLY A 110 -19.95 -5.73 -11.10
N LEU A 111 -19.00 -5.24 -10.29
CA LEU A 111 -18.62 -3.82 -10.32
C LEU A 111 -17.87 -3.41 -11.58
N GLY A 112 -17.29 -4.35 -12.29
CA GLY A 112 -16.61 -4.13 -13.58
C GLY A 112 -15.45 -3.13 -13.47
N ILE A 113 -14.77 -3.07 -12.34
CA ILE A 113 -13.62 -2.18 -12.17
C ILE A 113 -12.46 -2.78 -12.97
N SER A 114 -11.82 -1.95 -13.81
CA SER A 114 -10.67 -2.41 -14.57
C SER A 114 -9.56 -2.92 -13.64
N GLN A 115 -8.97 -4.07 -13.96
CA GLN A 115 -7.82 -4.60 -13.21
C GLN A 115 -6.69 -3.57 -13.08
N ARG A 116 -6.49 -2.72 -14.09
CA ARG A 116 -5.48 -1.65 -14.07
C ARG A 116 -5.74 -0.56 -13.01
N ASN A 117 -6.97 -0.48 -12.53
CA ASN A 117 -7.39 0.46 -11.48
C ASN A 117 -7.39 -0.19 -10.09
N VAL A 118 -6.86 -1.39 -9.97
CA VAL A 118 -6.69 -2.08 -8.69
C VAL A 118 -5.21 -2.11 -8.33
N THR A 119 -4.88 -1.64 -7.15
CA THR A 119 -3.53 -1.70 -6.58
C THR A 119 -3.54 -2.55 -5.33
N VAL A 120 -2.65 -3.50 -5.26
CA VAL A 120 -2.43 -4.33 -4.07
C VAL A 120 -1.05 -4.02 -3.50
N SER A 121 -1.01 -3.63 -2.23
CA SER A 121 0.23 -3.39 -1.51
C SER A 121 0.63 -4.63 -0.71
N THR A 122 1.93 -4.87 -0.59
CA THR A 122 2.48 -5.93 0.26
C THR A 122 3.76 -5.50 0.94
N CYS A 123 3.98 -5.99 2.15
CA CYS A 123 5.26 -5.86 2.84
C CYS A 123 6.37 -6.76 2.26
N GLY A 124 6.04 -7.64 1.29
CA GLY A 124 7.01 -8.49 0.61
C GLY A 124 7.03 -9.93 1.13
N ILE A 125 5.89 -10.60 1.15
CA ILE A 125 5.83 -12.06 1.33
C ILE A 125 6.22 -12.71 -0.01
N VAL A 126 7.52 -12.94 -0.19
CA VAL A 126 8.14 -13.28 -1.48
C VAL A 126 7.46 -14.46 -2.20
N PRO A 127 7.19 -15.62 -1.57
CA PRO A 127 6.51 -16.72 -2.26
C PRO A 127 5.15 -16.31 -2.84
N LYS A 128 4.39 -15.48 -2.12
CA LYS A 128 3.08 -15.00 -2.58
C LYS A 128 3.17 -13.95 -3.70
N MET A 129 4.27 -13.21 -3.77
CA MET A 129 4.52 -12.33 -4.91
C MET A 129 4.75 -13.13 -6.19
N TYR A 130 5.49 -14.25 -6.12
CA TYR A 130 5.64 -15.16 -7.24
C TYR A 130 4.33 -15.83 -7.63
N ASP A 131 3.54 -16.31 -6.65
CA ASP A 131 2.20 -16.87 -6.90
C ASP A 131 1.31 -15.86 -7.64
N LEU A 132 1.29 -14.60 -7.18
CA LEU A 132 0.49 -13.53 -7.80
C LEU A 132 0.90 -13.25 -9.25
N ALA A 133 2.19 -13.33 -9.56
CA ALA A 133 2.68 -13.16 -10.92
C ALA A 133 2.12 -14.21 -11.89
N GLU A 134 1.85 -15.41 -11.41
CA GLU A 134 1.28 -16.52 -12.22
C GLU A 134 -0.26 -16.40 -12.41
N GLU A 135 -0.94 -15.59 -11.59
CA GLU A 135 -2.40 -15.38 -11.71
C GLU A 135 -2.83 -14.64 -12.99
N LYS A 136 -1.86 -14.07 -13.71
CA LYS A 136 -2.08 -13.29 -14.96
C LYS A 136 -3.04 -12.11 -14.79
N LEU A 137 -3.13 -11.57 -13.58
CA LEU A 137 -3.91 -10.37 -13.29
C LEU A 137 -3.14 -9.12 -13.72
N GLN A 138 -3.87 -8.13 -14.26
CA GLN A 138 -3.29 -6.86 -14.70
C GLN A 138 -3.36 -5.77 -13.62
N ILE A 139 -3.30 -6.17 -12.35
CA ILE A 139 -3.30 -5.25 -11.21
C ILE A 139 -1.93 -4.61 -11.00
N THR A 140 -1.88 -3.47 -10.32
CA THR A 140 -0.64 -2.85 -9.89
C THR A 140 -0.17 -3.49 -8.59
N LEU A 141 1.08 -3.97 -8.57
CA LEU A 141 1.74 -4.41 -7.35
C LEU A 141 2.53 -3.25 -6.75
N ALA A 142 2.22 -2.92 -5.49
CA ALA A 142 2.94 -1.93 -4.71
C ALA A 142 3.73 -2.64 -3.60
N LEU A 143 5.06 -2.56 -3.64
CA LEU A 143 5.90 -3.10 -2.59
C LEU A 143 6.18 -2.02 -1.53
N SER A 144 5.80 -2.30 -0.29
CA SER A 144 6.23 -1.54 0.88
C SER A 144 7.73 -1.80 1.13
N LEU A 145 8.58 -0.97 0.52
CA LEU A 145 10.04 -1.12 0.58
C LEU A 145 10.63 -0.43 1.82
N HIS A 146 10.31 0.85 1.99
CA HIS A 146 10.55 1.72 3.15
C HIS A 146 12.00 1.87 3.62
N ALA A 147 12.96 1.26 2.95
CA ALA A 147 14.37 1.35 3.29
C ALA A 147 15.27 1.21 2.07
N PRO A 148 16.49 1.75 2.10
CA PRO A 148 17.45 1.65 0.99
C PRO A 148 18.31 0.38 1.05
N ASN A 149 18.31 -0.33 2.18
CA ASN A 149 19.13 -1.52 2.43
C ASN A 149 18.47 -2.46 3.44
N ASP A 150 19.02 -3.66 3.59
CA ASP A 150 18.49 -4.70 4.48
C ASP A 150 18.51 -4.29 5.94
N GLU A 151 19.58 -3.64 6.41
CA GLU A 151 19.74 -3.24 7.81
C GLU A 151 18.59 -2.32 8.26
N LYS A 152 18.38 -1.23 7.54
CA LYS A 152 17.27 -0.28 7.85
C LYS A 152 15.91 -0.92 7.62
N ARG A 153 15.79 -1.81 6.62
CA ARG A 153 14.53 -2.50 6.36
C ARG A 153 14.15 -3.45 7.50
N GLN A 154 15.12 -4.20 8.04
CA GLN A 154 14.92 -5.07 9.20
C GLN A 154 14.54 -4.28 10.45
N GLU A 155 15.11 -3.08 10.63
CA GLU A 155 14.72 -2.19 11.73
C GLU A 155 13.25 -1.77 11.63
N LEU A 156 12.76 -1.43 10.45
CA LEU A 156 11.41 -0.90 10.24
C LEU A 156 10.35 -2.00 10.07
N MET A 157 10.74 -3.14 9.44
CA MET A 157 9.83 -4.18 8.99
C MET A 157 10.36 -5.57 9.35
N PRO A 158 9.79 -6.26 10.34
CA PRO A 158 10.26 -7.60 10.76
C PRO A 158 10.29 -8.65 9.65
N ILE A 159 9.45 -8.53 8.61
CA ILE A 159 9.45 -9.43 7.46
C ILE A 159 10.81 -9.47 6.73
N ALA A 160 11.59 -8.40 6.81
CA ALA A 160 12.92 -8.30 6.23
C ALA A 160 13.96 -9.22 6.90
N ASN A 161 13.66 -9.76 8.09
CA ASN A 161 14.47 -10.83 8.69
C ASN A 161 14.25 -12.19 7.98
N LYS A 162 13.13 -12.35 7.27
CA LYS A 162 12.81 -13.58 6.54
C LYS A 162 13.16 -13.49 5.06
N TYR A 163 12.99 -12.33 4.46
CA TYR A 163 13.25 -12.10 3.03
C TYR A 163 14.13 -10.87 2.86
N SER A 164 15.29 -11.07 2.23
CA SER A 164 16.23 -9.98 1.92
C SER A 164 15.66 -9.00 0.91
N MET A 165 16.29 -7.85 0.81
CA MET A 165 15.94 -6.86 -0.21
C MET A 165 16.13 -7.41 -1.63
N ASP A 166 17.17 -8.20 -1.88
CA ASP A 166 17.39 -8.82 -3.18
C ASP A 166 16.25 -9.78 -3.54
N GLU A 167 15.81 -10.63 -2.61
CA GLU A 167 14.68 -11.54 -2.84
C GLU A 167 13.37 -10.80 -3.18
N VAL A 168 13.05 -9.72 -2.47
CA VAL A 168 11.82 -8.95 -2.77
C VAL A 168 11.93 -8.18 -4.08
N LEU A 169 13.12 -7.65 -4.42
CA LEU A 169 13.34 -6.96 -5.70
C LEU A 169 13.33 -7.92 -6.88
N ASP A 170 13.86 -9.14 -6.73
CA ASP A 170 13.77 -10.18 -7.75
C ASP A 170 12.31 -10.63 -7.98
N ALA A 171 11.53 -10.76 -6.92
CA ALA A 171 10.11 -11.01 -7.04
C ALA A 171 9.36 -9.89 -7.78
N CYS A 172 9.77 -8.62 -7.58
CA CYS A 172 9.23 -7.49 -8.34
C CYS A 172 9.61 -7.56 -9.83
N ARG A 173 10.85 -7.90 -10.16
CA ARG A 173 11.28 -8.11 -11.56
C ARG A 173 10.46 -9.21 -12.21
N ASN A 174 10.34 -10.35 -11.55
CA ASN A 174 9.52 -11.47 -12.03
C ASN A 174 8.05 -11.05 -12.25
N TYR A 175 7.47 -10.26 -11.35
CA TYR A 175 6.11 -9.76 -11.53
C TYR A 175 5.98 -8.89 -12.78
N PHE A 176 6.93 -7.98 -13.01
CA PHE A 176 6.96 -7.17 -14.22
C PHE A 176 7.12 -8.03 -15.48
N ASP A 177 8.04 -8.99 -15.47
CA ASP A 177 8.30 -9.87 -16.62
C ASP A 177 7.05 -10.70 -17.00
N LYS A 178 6.29 -11.15 -16.02
CA LYS A 178 5.08 -11.95 -16.21
C LYS A 178 3.85 -11.14 -16.63
N THR A 179 3.72 -9.92 -16.13
CA THR A 179 2.51 -9.11 -16.27
C THR A 179 2.65 -7.88 -17.17
N GLY A 180 3.88 -7.42 -17.39
CA GLY A 180 4.17 -6.12 -18.02
C GLY A 180 3.76 -4.91 -17.18
N ARG A 181 3.35 -5.12 -15.92
CA ARG A 181 2.87 -4.06 -15.05
C ARG A 181 4.02 -3.42 -14.28
N ARG A 182 4.15 -2.09 -14.40
CA ARG A 182 5.13 -1.30 -13.65
C ARG A 182 4.95 -1.50 -12.14
N ILE A 183 6.06 -1.68 -11.43
CA ILE A 183 6.06 -1.79 -9.97
C ILE A 183 5.94 -0.41 -9.32
N THR A 184 5.20 -0.32 -8.23
CA THR A 184 5.24 0.85 -7.35
C THR A 184 6.01 0.49 -6.08
N PHE A 185 7.00 1.29 -5.72
CA PHE A 185 7.66 1.20 -4.42
C PHE A 185 7.09 2.26 -3.49
N GLU A 186 6.48 1.82 -2.41
CA GLU A 186 6.05 2.69 -1.31
C GLU A 186 7.23 2.90 -0.37
N TYR A 187 7.55 4.16 -0.08
CA TYR A 187 8.68 4.52 0.76
C TYR A 187 8.25 5.55 1.80
N SER A 188 8.00 5.08 3.03
CA SER A 188 7.67 5.94 4.17
C SER A 188 8.93 6.63 4.67
N LEU A 189 8.95 7.96 4.59
CA LEU A 189 10.05 8.78 5.07
C LEU A 189 9.91 9.04 6.56
N VAL A 190 10.91 8.60 7.32
CA VAL A 190 11.02 8.74 8.78
C VAL A 190 12.24 9.59 9.09
N ALA A 191 12.05 10.70 9.77
CA ALA A 191 13.12 11.67 10.09
C ALA A 191 14.28 11.01 10.81
N GLY A 192 15.48 11.18 10.28
CA GLY A 192 16.73 10.67 10.86
C GLY A 192 16.92 9.15 10.77
N VAL A 193 16.00 8.42 10.11
CA VAL A 193 16.10 6.96 9.96
C VAL A 193 16.45 6.58 8.53
N ASN A 194 15.64 7.01 7.55
CA ASN A 194 15.75 6.59 6.15
C ASN A 194 15.57 7.75 5.16
N ASP A 195 15.74 8.98 5.58
CA ASP A 195 15.43 10.19 4.80
C ASP A 195 16.68 11.00 4.37
N SER A 196 17.88 10.44 4.52
CA SER A 196 19.12 11.10 4.13
C SER A 196 19.36 11.08 2.62
N GLU A 197 20.24 11.95 2.11
CA GLU A 197 20.69 11.90 0.70
C GLU A 197 21.41 10.59 0.36
N GLU A 198 22.14 10.04 1.33
CA GLU A 198 22.80 8.73 1.16
C GLU A 198 21.78 7.60 1.01
N ASP A 199 20.68 7.65 1.77
CA ASP A 199 19.58 6.69 1.63
C ASP A 199 18.95 6.78 0.23
N ALA A 200 18.74 7.98 -0.29
CA ALA A 200 18.25 8.16 -1.65
C ALA A 200 19.21 7.59 -2.70
N ARG A 201 20.52 7.79 -2.53
CA ARG A 201 21.56 7.25 -3.42
C ARG A 201 21.55 5.71 -3.40
N GLN A 202 21.52 5.12 -2.22
CA GLN A 202 21.50 3.66 -2.06
C GLN A 202 20.21 3.08 -2.66
N LEU A 203 19.05 3.67 -2.36
CA LEU A 203 17.76 3.25 -2.94
C LEU A 203 17.83 3.26 -4.47
N ALA A 204 18.30 4.36 -5.06
CA ALA A 204 18.43 4.47 -6.52
C ALA A 204 19.30 3.37 -7.11
N GLY A 205 20.42 3.04 -6.45
CA GLY A 205 21.29 1.95 -6.87
C GLY A 205 20.61 0.58 -6.82
N ARG A 206 19.82 0.32 -5.79
CA ARG A 206 19.11 -0.96 -5.58
C ARG A 206 17.99 -1.21 -6.58
N ILE A 207 17.22 -0.17 -6.93
CA ILE A 207 16.09 -0.29 -7.86
C ILE A 207 16.43 0.02 -9.32
N LYS A 208 17.71 0.29 -9.59
CA LYS A 208 18.18 0.56 -10.95
C LYS A 208 17.84 -0.59 -11.90
N GLY A 209 17.28 -0.23 -13.05
CA GLY A 209 16.89 -1.19 -14.09
C GLY A 209 15.53 -1.86 -13.85
N ILE A 210 14.84 -1.57 -12.75
CA ILE A 210 13.46 -2.00 -12.53
C ILE A 210 12.52 -0.93 -13.12
N ASN A 211 11.56 -1.35 -13.94
CA ASN A 211 10.50 -0.46 -14.40
C ASN A 211 9.57 -0.14 -13.24
N CYS A 212 9.83 0.98 -12.57
CA CYS A 212 9.15 1.31 -11.31
C CYS A 212 8.76 2.78 -11.20
N HIS A 213 7.94 3.04 -10.20
CA HIS A 213 7.58 4.34 -9.68
C HIS A 213 7.82 4.31 -8.16
N VAL A 214 8.38 5.36 -7.60
CA VAL A 214 8.54 5.51 -6.15
C VAL A 214 7.52 6.51 -5.62
N ASN A 215 6.72 6.08 -4.65
CA ASN A 215 5.78 6.93 -3.94
C ASN A 215 6.34 7.25 -2.55
N LEU A 216 6.75 8.48 -2.34
CA LEU A 216 7.26 8.95 -1.05
C LEU A 216 6.10 9.30 -0.13
N ILE A 217 6.11 8.73 1.07
CA ILE A 217 5.07 8.91 2.06
C ILE A 217 5.69 9.51 3.33
N PRO A 218 5.56 10.81 3.59
CA PRO A 218 5.95 11.33 4.90
C PRO A 218 5.18 10.57 6.00
N VAL A 219 5.89 9.95 6.94
CA VAL A 219 5.24 9.12 7.97
C VAL A 219 4.25 9.96 8.79
N ASN A 220 3.09 9.40 9.08
CA ASN A 220 2.14 9.98 10.03
C ASN A 220 2.51 9.50 11.44
N PRO A 221 2.92 10.41 12.35
CA PRO A 221 3.20 10.04 13.73
C PRO A 221 1.98 9.40 14.38
N ILE A 222 2.19 8.34 15.12
CA ILE A 222 1.16 7.71 15.96
C ILE A 222 1.61 7.72 17.42
N LYS A 223 0.65 7.79 18.35
CA LYS A 223 0.94 7.96 19.79
C LYS A 223 1.79 6.82 20.36
N GLU A 224 1.63 5.63 19.82
CA GLU A 224 2.28 4.40 20.29
C GLU A 224 3.69 4.19 19.74
N ARG A 225 4.19 5.11 18.90
CA ARG A 225 5.50 5.00 18.24
C ARG A 225 6.25 6.32 18.29
N SER A 226 7.58 6.24 18.35
CA SER A 226 8.47 7.41 18.43
C SER A 226 8.92 7.98 17.08
N TYR A 227 8.41 7.46 15.99
CA TYR A 227 8.81 7.91 14.65
C TYR A 227 8.29 9.31 14.35
N VAL A 228 9.17 10.13 13.81
CA VAL A 228 8.90 11.53 13.50
C VAL A 228 8.84 11.73 12.00
N ARG A 229 7.91 12.56 11.56
CA ARG A 229 7.73 12.93 10.17
C ARG A 229 8.95 13.72 9.67
N SER A 230 9.46 13.36 8.50
CA SER A 230 10.49 14.13 7.80
C SER A 230 10.00 15.54 7.45
N THR A 231 10.90 16.52 7.50
CA THR A 231 10.58 17.88 7.09
C THR A 231 10.23 17.94 5.60
N ARG A 232 9.42 18.92 5.21
CA ARG A 232 9.09 19.13 3.79
C ARG A 232 10.34 19.25 2.92
N GLN A 233 11.36 19.96 3.41
CA GLN A 233 12.62 20.13 2.69
C GLN A 233 13.36 18.80 2.50
N ALA A 234 13.41 17.95 3.54
CA ALA A 234 14.04 16.62 3.44
C ALA A 234 13.31 15.73 2.41
N VAL A 235 11.98 15.76 2.41
CA VAL A 235 11.16 15.01 1.43
C VAL A 235 11.44 15.48 0.01
N GLU A 236 11.47 16.79 -0.24
CA GLU A 236 11.76 17.35 -1.55
C GLU A 236 13.19 17.05 -2.00
N ASN A 237 14.17 17.17 -1.11
CA ASN A 237 15.57 16.82 -1.41
C ASN A 237 15.71 15.34 -1.78
N PHE A 238 15.04 14.46 -1.05
CA PHE A 238 15.03 13.02 -1.34
C PHE A 238 14.43 12.73 -2.72
N LYS A 239 13.30 13.36 -3.05
CA LYS A 239 12.66 13.28 -4.37
C LYS A 239 13.62 13.73 -5.47
N ILE A 240 14.16 14.94 -5.36
CA ILE A 240 15.07 15.52 -6.35
C ILE A 240 16.29 14.61 -6.57
N LYS A 241 16.80 14.00 -5.49
CA LYS A 241 17.93 13.08 -5.59
C LYS A 241 17.59 11.84 -6.41
N LEU A 242 16.43 11.23 -6.15
CA LEU A 242 15.96 10.06 -6.92
C LEU A 242 15.71 10.42 -8.40
N GLU A 243 15.10 11.59 -8.67
CA GLU A 243 14.85 12.06 -10.03
C GLU A 243 16.15 12.28 -10.82
N LYS A 244 17.23 12.74 -10.17
CA LYS A 244 18.56 12.86 -10.80
C LYS A 244 19.13 11.51 -11.26
N TYR A 245 18.69 10.41 -10.66
CA TYR A 245 19.02 9.04 -11.10
C TYR A 245 18.02 8.48 -12.12
N GLY A 246 17.11 9.31 -12.64
CA GLY A 246 16.12 8.92 -13.66
C GLY A 246 14.94 8.11 -13.12
N ILE A 247 14.67 8.16 -11.81
CA ILE A 247 13.56 7.46 -11.18
C ILE A 247 12.33 8.35 -11.17
N ASN A 248 11.18 7.81 -11.56
CA ASN A 248 9.89 8.49 -11.43
C ASN A 248 9.45 8.51 -9.98
N VAL A 249 9.24 9.69 -9.42
CA VAL A 249 8.90 9.87 -8.01
C VAL A 249 7.69 10.76 -7.84
N THR A 250 6.79 10.39 -6.94
CA THR A 250 5.74 11.29 -6.42
C THR A 250 5.83 11.37 -4.91
N ILE A 251 5.38 12.50 -4.37
CA ILE A 251 5.13 12.64 -2.94
C ILE A 251 3.63 12.43 -2.75
N ARG A 252 3.26 11.49 -1.88
CA ARG A 252 1.86 11.20 -1.58
C ARG A 252 1.17 12.45 -1.06
N ARG A 253 0.09 12.83 -1.73
CA ARG A 253 -0.79 13.89 -1.24
C ARG A 253 -1.46 13.42 0.05
N GLU A 254 -1.38 14.26 1.07
CA GLU A 254 -2.10 14.04 2.32
C GLU A 254 -3.60 14.30 2.09
N MET A 255 -4.42 13.33 2.42
CA MET A 255 -5.87 13.38 2.29
C MET A 255 -6.51 13.15 3.66
N GLY A 256 -7.56 13.93 3.96
CA GLY A 256 -8.29 13.79 5.22
C GLY A 256 -7.45 14.06 6.47
N SER A 257 -6.57 15.05 6.43
CA SER A 257 -5.65 15.36 7.53
C SER A 257 -6.36 15.87 8.81
N ASP A 258 -7.64 16.20 8.71
CA ASP A 258 -8.50 16.73 9.77
C ASP A 258 -9.45 15.66 10.39
N ILE A 259 -9.38 14.38 9.96
CA ILE A 259 -10.29 13.31 10.38
C ILE A 259 -9.62 12.03 10.86
#